data_7e2600df69436f9b113f4ac02db2289e
#
_entry.id   7e2600df69436f9b113f4ac02db2289e
#
_cell.length_a   1.000
_cell.length_b   1.000
_cell.length_c   1.000
_cell.angle_alpha   90.00
_cell.angle_beta   90.00
_cell.angle_gamma   90.00
#
_symmetry.space_group_name_H-M   'P 1'
#
loop_
_entity.id
_entity.type
_entity.pdbx_description
1 polymer ?
#
loop_
_entity_poly.entity_id
_entity_poly.type
_entity_poly.pdbx_seq_one_letter_code
_entity_poly.pdbx_strand_id
1 'polypeptide(L)'
;LWIDDLTPFCKLCPAAELQHTEQRLEGVRVYHWPAEWQPVAAADVVIEAFACQLPSAYIAAMSQREQPALWLNLEYLSAENWVEGCHGLPSLQANGLQKFFFFPGFTPKTGGLLRETGLLEQRHYFQKTPGVRTAFLRQLGIKALPNALLISLFAYENSSATGLLSAMA
;
A
#
# COMPACT_ATOMS: atom_id res chain seq x y z
N LEU A 1 -3.39 2.47 12.26
CA LEU A 1 -3.92 2.01 10.97
C LEU A 1 -5.36 1.59 11.16
N TRP A 2 -6.26 2.09 10.33
CA TRP A 2 -7.67 1.70 10.27
C TRP A 2 -7.91 0.92 8.98
N ILE A 3 -8.59 -0.22 9.06
CA ILE A 3 -8.83 -1.14 7.92
C ILE A 3 -10.31 -1.51 7.91
N ASP A 4 -10.95 -1.39 6.76
CA ASP A 4 -12.37 -1.68 6.54
C ASP A 4 -12.64 -3.20 6.40
N ASP A 5 -11.73 -3.94 5.74
CA ASP A 5 -11.79 -5.40 5.63
C ASP A 5 -10.47 -6.04 6.09
N LEU A 6 -10.52 -6.75 7.20
CA LEU A 6 -9.37 -7.45 7.74
C LEU A 6 -9.01 -8.72 6.95
N THR A 7 -9.88 -9.22 6.09
CA THR A 7 -9.65 -10.49 5.36
C THR A 7 -8.44 -10.43 4.44
N PRO A 8 -8.28 -9.41 3.56
CA PRO A 8 -7.06 -9.25 2.77
C PRO A 8 -5.83 -8.98 3.64
N PHE A 9 -6.02 -8.19 4.71
CA PHE A 9 -4.93 -7.84 5.62
C PHE A 9 -4.34 -9.07 6.31
N CYS A 10 -5.15 -10.01 6.80
CA CYS A 10 -4.69 -11.26 7.41
C CYS A 10 -3.92 -12.16 6.42
N LYS A 11 -4.18 -12.04 5.12
CA LYS A 11 -3.38 -12.74 4.10
C LYS A 11 -1.98 -12.14 3.94
N LEU A 12 -1.85 -10.83 4.11
CA LEU A 12 -0.57 -10.10 4.02
C LEU A 12 0.20 -10.16 5.35
N CYS A 13 -0.50 -10.17 6.47
CA CYS A 13 0.06 -10.22 7.81
C CYS A 13 -0.51 -11.43 8.56
N PRO A 14 0.14 -12.61 8.50
CA PRO A 14 -0.37 -13.84 9.10
C PRO A 14 -0.52 -13.80 10.63
N ALA A 15 0.11 -12.83 11.30
CA ALA A 15 -0.04 -12.61 12.72
C ALA A 15 -1.33 -11.82 13.07
N ALA A 16 -2.05 -11.29 12.08
CA ALA A 16 -3.30 -10.60 12.27
C ALA A 16 -4.47 -11.57 12.47
N GLU A 17 -5.43 -11.17 13.29
CA GLU A 17 -6.60 -11.98 13.64
C GLU A 17 -7.90 -11.25 13.26
N LEU A 18 -8.80 -11.93 12.55
CA LEU A 18 -10.07 -11.36 12.05
C LEU A 18 -11.03 -10.92 13.16
N GLN A 19 -11.02 -11.65 14.30
CA GLN A 19 -11.93 -11.43 15.41
C GLN A 19 -11.55 -10.25 16.31
N HIS A 20 -10.33 -9.71 16.16
CA HIS A 20 -9.85 -8.61 16.99
C HIS A 20 -10.10 -7.27 16.30
N THR A 21 -10.93 -6.44 16.91
CA THR A 21 -11.21 -5.09 16.42
C THR A 21 -10.07 -4.11 16.69
N GLU A 22 -9.19 -4.43 17.64
CA GLU A 22 -7.94 -3.71 17.91
C GLU A 22 -6.83 -4.73 18.16
N GLN A 23 -5.68 -4.54 17.50
CA GLN A 23 -4.51 -5.40 17.67
C GLN A 23 -3.22 -4.60 17.44
N ARG A 24 -2.12 -5.08 18.02
CA ARG A 24 -0.81 -4.46 17.84
C ARG A 24 0.13 -5.42 17.13
N LEU A 25 0.55 -5.04 15.93
CA LEU A 25 1.38 -5.85 15.05
C LEU A 25 2.63 -5.07 14.66
N GLU A 26 3.80 -5.60 14.96
CA GLU A 26 5.10 -4.97 14.68
C GLU A 26 5.21 -3.49 15.12
N GLY A 27 4.62 -3.16 16.25
CA GLY A 27 4.61 -1.81 16.79
C GLY A 27 3.49 -0.91 16.28
N VAL A 28 2.75 -1.32 15.26
CA VAL A 28 1.60 -0.60 14.70
C VAL A 28 0.31 -1.03 15.39
N ARG A 29 -0.50 -0.06 15.84
CA ARG A 29 -1.86 -0.34 16.26
C ARG A 29 -2.77 -0.41 15.03
N VAL A 30 -3.46 -1.53 14.88
CA VAL A 30 -4.39 -1.82 13.79
C VAL A 30 -5.78 -1.88 14.37
N TYR A 31 -6.70 -1.16 13.75
CA TYR A 31 -8.10 -1.11 14.13
C TYR A 31 -8.97 -1.56 12.95
N HIS A 32 -9.96 -2.36 13.23
CA HIS A 32 -11.02 -2.62 12.27
C HIS A 32 -11.93 -1.39 12.16
N TRP A 33 -12.25 -0.98 10.95
CA TRP A 33 -13.12 0.17 10.69
C TRP A 33 -14.53 -0.10 11.25
N PRO A 34 -15.02 0.69 12.20
CA PRO A 34 -16.33 0.42 12.81
C PRO A 34 -17.46 0.83 11.87
N ALA A 35 -18.60 0.15 11.98
CA ALA A 35 -19.82 0.53 11.26
C ALA A 35 -20.32 1.92 11.69
N GLU A 36 -20.17 2.24 12.99
CA GLU A 36 -20.49 3.55 13.55
C GLU A 36 -19.27 4.12 14.27
N TRP A 37 -18.85 5.31 13.83
CA TRP A 37 -17.70 5.99 14.40
C TRP A 37 -18.05 6.67 15.71
N GLN A 38 -17.32 6.32 16.74
CA GLN A 38 -17.31 7.08 17.99
C GLN A 38 -16.33 8.26 17.87
N PRO A 39 -16.53 9.34 18.65
CA PRO A 39 -15.59 10.45 18.68
C PRO A 39 -14.18 9.96 19.03
N VAL A 40 -13.21 10.26 18.16
CA VAL A 40 -11.79 9.89 18.31
C VAL A 40 -10.98 11.15 18.15
N ALA A 41 -9.93 11.31 18.96
CA ALA A 41 -8.99 12.41 18.79
C ALA A 41 -8.28 12.29 17.44
N ALA A 42 -8.30 13.38 16.67
CA ALA A 42 -7.61 13.40 15.39
C ALA A 42 -6.09 13.44 15.58
N ALA A 43 -5.36 12.68 14.76
CA ALA A 43 -3.91 12.64 14.75
C ALA A 43 -3.31 13.92 14.12
N ASP A 44 -2.01 14.18 14.38
CA ASP A 44 -1.27 15.28 13.77
C ASP A 44 -1.06 15.08 12.27
N VAL A 45 -0.91 13.83 11.84
CA VAL A 45 -0.80 13.43 10.44
C VAL A 45 -1.86 12.37 10.15
N VAL A 46 -2.63 12.60 9.11
CA VAL A 46 -3.69 11.71 8.65
C VAL A 46 -3.39 11.33 7.20
N ILE A 47 -3.25 10.05 6.95
CA ILE A 47 -3.02 9.51 5.61
C ILE A 47 -4.26 8.71 5.20
N GLU A 48 -4.93 9.21 4.19
CA GLU A 48 -6.02 8.55 3.50
C GLU A 48 -5.45 7.81 2.29
N ALA A 49 -5.72 6.52 2.15
CA ALA A 49 -5.24 5.74 1.02
C ALA A 49 -6.30 5.70 -0.08
N PHE A 50 -5.92 6.11 -1.29
CA PHE A 50 -6.73 5.98 -2.51
C PHE A 50 -8.13 6.63 -2.40
N ALA A 51 -8.20 7.79 -1.77
CA ALA A 51 -9.44 8.53 -1.54
C ALA A 51 -10.55 7.68 -0.85
N CYS A 52 -10.18 6.90 0.17
CA CYS A 52 -11.09 5.99 0.89
C CYS A 52 -12.22 6.69 1.65
N GLN A 53 -12.27 8.02 1.64
CA GLN A 53 -13.27 8.88 2.29
C GLN A 53 -13.32 8.68 3.82
N LEU A 54 -12.62 9.54 4.53
CA LEU A 54 -12.65 9.53 6.00
C LEU A 54 -14.07 9.77 6.53
N PRO A 55 -14.43 9.14 7.66
CA PRO A 55 -15.71 9.37 8.32
C PRO A 55 -15.92 10.85 8.66
N SER A 56 -17.14 11.35 8.48
CA SER A 56 -17.48 12.74 8.77
C SER A 56 -17.17 13.15 10.21
N ALA A 57 -17.37 12.25 11.18
CA ALA A 57 -17.03 12.47 12.59
C ALA A 57 -15.53 12.68 12.79
N TYR A 58 -14.67 11.95 12.06
CA TYR A 58 -13.22 12.12 12.14
C TYR A 58 -12.78 13.43 11.48
N ILE A 59 -13.35 13.77 10.33
CA ILE A 59 -13.10 15.06 9.65
C ILE A 59 -13.53 16.23 10.55
N ALA A 60 -14.67 16.11 11.24
CA ALA A 60 -15.08 17.13 12.21
C ALA A 60 -14.10 17.27 13.38
N ALA A 61 -13.56 16.15 13.90
CA ALA A 61 -12.52 16.18 14.93
C ALA A 61 -11.23 16.82 14.42
N MET A 62 -10.85 16.60 13.17
CA MET A 62 -9.69 17.26 12.54
C MET A 62 -9.88 18.79 12.46
N SER A 63 -11.08 19.26 12.11
CA SER A 63 -11.38 20.69 11.99
C SER A 63 -11.45 21.43 13.33
N GLN A 64 -11.63 20.72 14.44
CA GLN A 64 -11.68 21.30 15.79
C GLN A 64 -10.28 21.42 16.45
N ARG A 65 -9.22 20.99 15.80
CA ARG A 65 -7.87 21.08 16.34
C ARG A 65 -7.37 22.51 16.30
N GLU A 66 -6.67 22.94 17.33
CA GLU A 66 -5.97 24.25 17.35
C GLU A 66 -4.91 24.33 16.25
N GLN A 67 -4.17 23.23 16.03
CA GLN A 67 -3.24 23.08 14.92
C GLN A 67 -3.84 22.12 13.90
N PRO A 68 -4.00 22.57 12.64
CA PRO A 68 -4.52 21.72 11.59
C PRO A 68 -3.69 20.43 11.42
N ALA A 69 -4.37 19.29 11.27
CA ALA A 69 -3.71 18.05 10.92
C ALA A 69 -3.14 18.14 9.49
N LEU A 70 -1.95 17.56 9.26
CA LEU A 70 -1.48 17.34 7.91
C LEU A 70 -2.30 16.18 7.32
N TRP A 71 -3.16 16.49 6.36
CA TRP A 71 -4.00 15.51 5.68
C TRP A 71 -3.44 15.18 4.30
N LEU A 72 -3.02 13.94 4.11
CA LEU A 72 -2.48 13.43 2.87
C LEU A 72 -3.44 12.40 2.25
N ASN A 73 -3.67 12.49 0.95
CA ASN A 73 -4.23 11.41 0.17
C ASN A 73 -3.10 10.71 -0.58
N LEU A 74 -2.78 9.48 -0.16
CA LEU A 74 -1.80 8.62 -0.80
C LEU A 74 -2.42 7.98 -2.04
N GLU A 75 -1.86 8.27 -3.19
CA GLU A 75 -2.28 7.75 -4.48
C GLU A 75 -1.42 6.56 -4.93
N TYR A 76 -1.85 5.90 -6.00
CA TYR A 76 -1.10 4.80 -6.61
C TYR A 76 0.23 5.26 -7.20
N LEU A 77 1.20 4.35 -7.22
CA LEU A 77 2.43 4.54 -7.98
C LEU A 77 2.09 4.69 -9.46
N SER A 78 2.54 5.79 -10.06
CA SER A 78 2.30 6.05 -11.47
C SER A 78 3.57 6.54 -12.19
N ALA A 79 3.68 6.17 -13.46
CA ALA A 79 4.70 6.67 -14.38
C ALA A 79 4.13 7.69 -15.39
N GLU A 80 2.87 8.08 -15.23
CA GLU A 80 2.21 9.04 -16.13
C GLU A 80 2.68 10.47 -15.86
N ASN A 81 2.90 11.24 -16.92
CA ASN A 81 3.47 12.59 -16.83
C ASN A 81 2.60 13.57 -16.04
N TRP A 82 1.27 13.40 -16.05
CA TRP A 82 0.36 14.31 -15.36
C TRP A 82 0.50 14.29 -13.84
N VAL A 83 1.00 13.19 -13.25
CA VAL A 83 1.17 13.10 -11.78
C VAL A 83 2.17 14.11 -11.23
N GLU A 84 3.15 14.54 -12.05
CA GLU A 84 4.10 15.60 -11.65
C GLU A 84 3.40 16.93 -11.37
N GLY A 85 2.32 17.20 -12.08
CA GLY A 85 1.52 18.41 -11.90
C GLY A 85 0.50 18.32 -10.75
N CYS A 86 0.27 17.12 -10.21
CA CYS A 86 -0.73 16.89 -9.16
C CYS A 86 -0.10 16.60 -7.79
N HIS A 87 1.15 16.12 -7.77
CA HIS A 87 1.85 15.82 -6.51
C HIS A 87 2.03 17.08 -5.67
N GLY A 88 1.65 16.98 -4.40
CA GLY A 88 1.73 18.09 -3.44
C GLY A 88 0.66 19.18 -3.61
N LEU A 89 -0.25 19.05 -4.57
CA LEU A 89 -1.32 20.02 -4.71
C LEU A 89 -2.33 19.93 -3.57
N PRO A 90 -2.77 21.07 -3.01
CA PRO A 90 -3.83 21.11 -2.03
C PRO A 90 -5.20 20.95 -2.68
N SER A 91 -6.09 20.23 -2.00
CA SER A 91 -7.52 20.16 -2.26
C SER A 91 -8.24 20.77 -1.08
N LEU A 92 -8.84 21.94 -1.26
CA LEU A 92 -9.61 22.62 -0.23
C LEU A 92 -10.91 21.85 0.03
N GLN A 93 -11.18 21.52 1.28
CA GLN A 93 -12.38 20.84 1.72
C GLN A 93 -13.42 21.85 2.23
N ALA A 94 -14.70 21.47 2.18
CA ALA A 94 -15.82 22.35 2.54
C ALA A 94 -15.75 22.88 3.98
N ASN A 95 -15.04 22.19 4.88
CA ASN A 95 -14.85 22.56 6.29
C ASN A 95 -13.60 23.39 6.54
N GLY A 96 -12.95 23.92 5.49
CA GLY A 96 -11.73 24.72 5.58
C GLY A 96 -10.44 23.93 5.74
N LEU A 97 -10.48 22.61 5.88
CA LEU A 97 -9.29 21.77 5.89
C LEU A 97 -8.67 21.69 4.50
N GLN A 98 -7.37 21.43 4.45
CA GLN A 98 -6.64 21.17 3.21
C GLN A 98 -6.17 19.70 3.20
N LYS A 99 -6.45 19.00 2.10
CA LYS A 99 -5.93 17.69 1.82
C LYS A 99 -4.91 17.79 0.69
N PHE A 100 -3.73 17.21 0.86
CA PHE A 100 -2.67 17.22 -0.15
C PHE A 100 -2.58 15.88 -0.84
N PHE A 101 -2.44 15.89 -2.16
CA PHE A 101 -2.21 14.68 -2.92
C PHE A 101 -0.75 14.24 -2.84
N PHE A 102 -0.52 12.99 -2.48
CA PHE A 102 0.80 12.38 -2.49
C PHE A 102 0.83 11.28 -3.56
N PHE A 103 1.50 11.54 -4.66
CA PHE A 103 1.69 10.60 -5.74
C PHE A 103 3.08 9.98 -5.67
N PRO A 104 3.22 8.68 -5.32
CA PRO A 104 4.46 7.94 -5.58
C PRO A 104 4.76 7.94 -7.07
N GLY A 105 6.03 8.04 -7.43
CA GLY A 105 6.42 8.12 -8.84
C GLY A 105 7.93 8.00 -9.05
N PHE A 106 8.35 8.17 -10.28
CA PHE A 106 9.71 7.87 -10.74
C PHE A 106 10.55 9.12 -11.00
N THR A 107 10.03 10.32 -10.79
CA THR A 107 10.71 11.57 -11.09
C THR A 107 10.92 12.40 -9.81
N PRO A 108 11.85 13.39 -9.83
CA PRO A 108 12.07 14.29 -8.69
C PRO A 108 10.87 15.17 -8.33
N LYS A 109 9.85 15.25 -9.19
CA LYS A 109 8.64 16.04 -8.97
C LYS A 109 7.49 15.22 -8.38
N THR A 110 7.74 13.98 -8.01
CA THR A 110 6.79 13.07 -7.38
C THR A 110 7.28 12.68 -5.98
N GLY A 111 6.48 11.92 -5.23
CA GLY A 111 6.83 11.44 -3.90
C GLY A 111 7.92 10.37 -3.85
N GLY A 112 8.48 10.00 -5.01
CA GLY A 112 9.46 8.93 -5.12
C GLY A 112 8.87 7.54 -4.91
N LEU A 113 9.75 6.55 -4.77
CA LEU A 113 9.35 5.17 -4.55
C LEU A 113 9.28 4.89 -3.05
N LEU A 114 8.12 4.43 -2.60
CA LEU A 114 7.96 3.89 -1.25
C LEU A 114 8.66 2.52 -1.22
N ARG A 115 9.62 2.35 -0.32
CA ARG A 115 10.37 1.11 -0.19
C ARG A 115 10.86 0.91 1.24
N GLU A 116 11.06 -0.34 1.61
CA GLU A 116 11.62 -0.72 2.91
C GLU A 116 13.10 -0.37 2.99
N THR A 117 13.55 -0.09 4.20
CA THR A 117 14.98 0.05 4.49
C THR A 117 15.70 -1.27 4.18
N GLY A 118 16.81 -1.19 3.46
CA GLY A 118 17.60 -2.37 3.11
C GLY A 118 17.11 -3.16 1.90
N LEU A 119 16.04 -2.72 1.20
CA LEU A 119 15.51 -3.45 0.02
C LEU A 119 16.57 -3.66 -1.07
N LEU A 120 17.42 -2.66 -1.32
CA LEU A 120 18.46 -2.78 -2.36
C LEU A 120 19.55 -3.78 -1.96
N GLU A 121 19.94 -3.82 -0.69
CA GLU A 121 20.87 -4.79 -0.14
C GLU A 121 20.30 -6.20 -0.20
N GLN A 122 19.04 -6.38 0.17
CA GLN A 122 18.34 -7.67 0.07
C GLN A 122 18.26 -8.14 -1.38
N ARG A 123 17.93 -7.24 -2.32
CA ARG A 123 17.93 -7.53 -3.75
C ARG A 123 19.31 -7.98 -4.23
N HIS A 124 20.37 -7.25 -3.86
CA HIS A 124 21.76 -7.62 -4.19
C HIS A 124 22.13 -8.99 -3.62
N TYR A 125 21.82 -9.23 -2.37
CA TYR A 125 22.02 -10.52 -1.72
C TYR A 125 21.31 -11.66 -2.47
N PHE A 126 20.04 -11.48 -2.80
CA PHE A 126 19.25 -12.45 -3.55
C PHE A 126 19.86 -12.76 -4.92
N GLN A 127 20.33 -11.74 -5.63
CA GLN A 127 20.89 -11.89 -6.98
C GLN A 127 22.31 -12.46 -7.01
N LYS A 128 23.12 -12.18 -5.98
CA LYS A 128 24.56 -12.50 -5.98
C LYS A 128 24.92 -13.72 -5.17
N THR A 129 24.08 -14.13 -4.19
CA THR A 129 24.42 -15.24 -3.31
C THR A 129 23.97 -16.56 -3.94
N PRO A 130 24.91 -17.50 -4.19
CA PRO A 130 24.56 -18.81 -4.73
C PRO A 130 23.54 -19.53 -3.84
N GLY A 131 22.57 -20.18 -4.46
CA GLY A 131 21.57 -21.01 -3.77
C GLY A 131 20.38 -20.24 -3.17
N VAL A 132 20.47 -18.93 -2.91
CA VAL A 132 19.36 -18.14 -2.33
C VAL A 132 18.14 -18.16 -3.24
N ARG A 133 18.34 -17.87 -4.54
CA ARG A 133 17.26 -17.95 -5.54
C ARG A 133 16.63 -19.35 -5.60
N THR A 134 17.44 -20.39 -5.58
CA THR A 134 16.95 -21.78 -5.63
C THR A 134 16.16 -22.13 -4.38
N ALA A 135 16.61 -21.71 -3.20
CA ALA A 135 15.90 -21.90 -1.94
C ALA A 135 14.53 -21.18 -1.95
N PHE A 136 14.49 -19.96 -2.42
CA PHE A 136 13.26 -19.19 -2.57
C PHE A 136 12.26 -19.84 -3.52
N LEU A 137 12.71 -20.27 -4.72
CA LEU A 137 11.85 -20.98 -5.67
C LEU A 137 11.30 -22.28 -5.08
N ARG A 138 12.11 -23.00 -4.30
CA ARG A 138 11.67 -24.23 -3.61
C ARG A 138 10.59 -23.94 -2.57
N GLN A 139 10.68 -22.84 -1.82
CA GLN A 139 9.63 -22.42 -0.88
C GLN A 139 8.30 -22.15 -1.59
N LEU A 140 8.35 -21.65 -2.84
CA LEU A 140 7.17 -21.46 -3.70
C LEU A 140 6.69 -22.76 -4.39
N GLY A 141 7.31 -23.91 -4.09
CA GLY A 141 6.99 -25.19 -4.76
C GLY A 141 7.52 -25.32 -6.18
N ILE A 142 8.35 -24.38 -6.65
CA ILE A 142 8.88 -24.32 -8.01
C ILE A 142 10.19 -25.11 -8.08
N LYS A 143 10.21 -26.18 -8.89
CA LYS A 143 11.42 -26.96 -9.23
C LYS A 143 11.95 -26.49 -10.58
N ALA A 144 12.72 -25.41 -10.59
CA ALA A 144 13.32 -24.92 -11.81
C ALA A 144 14.49 -25.83 -12.25
N LEU A 145 14.48 -26.21 -13.51
CA LEU A 145 15.63 -26.88 -14.14
C LEU A 145 16.79 -25.88 -14.33
N PRO A 146 18.07 -26.32 -14.41
CA PRO A 146 19.22 -25.43 -14.47
C PRO A 146 19.16 -24.36 -15.56
N ASN A 147 18.57 -24.66 -16.71
CA ASN A 147 18.48 -23.74 -17.87
C ASN A 147 17.03 -23.32 -18.15
N ALA A 148 16.12 -23.47 -17.18
CA ALA A 148 14.73 -23.07 -17.38
C ALA A 148 14.58 -21.54 -17.41
N LEU A 149 13.88 -21.04 -18.41
CA LEU A 149 13.38 -19.67 -18.42
C LEU A 149 12.18 -19.58 -17.46
N LEU A 150 12.29 -18.73 -16.47
CA LEU A 150 11.18 -18.44 -15.55
C LEU A 150 10.52 -17.14 -15.98
N ILE A 151 9.23 -17.22 -16.24
CA ILE A 151 8.39 -16.08 -16.59
C ILE A 151 7.39 -15.87 -15.44
N SER A 152 7.36 -14.67 -14.86
CA SER A 152 6.35 -14.26 -13.91
C SER A 152 5.27 -13.48 -14.65
N LEU A 153 4.04 -13.97 -14.62
CA LEU A 153 2.88 -13.24 -15.14
C LEU A 153 2.16 -12.59 -13.96
N PHE A 154 2.12 -11.28 -13.94
CA PHE A 154 1.34 -10.49 -13.00
C PHE A 154 0.24 -9.76 -13.76
N ALA A 155 -0.98 -10.24 -13.64
CA ALA A 155 -2.14 -9.69 -14.35
C ALA A 155 -3.41 -9.95 -13.55
N TYR A 156 -4.43 -9.13 -13.77
CA TYR A 156 -5.79 -9.46 -13.37
C TYR A 156 -6.31 -10.65 -14.18
N GLU A 157 -7.29 -11.37 -13.63
CA GLU A 157 -7.96 -12.46 -14.35
C GLU A 157 -8.55 -11.95 -15.67
N ASN A 158 -8.07 -12.49 -16.78
CA ASN A 158 -8.56 -12.17 -18.11
C ASN A 158 -8.37 -13.37 -19.06
N SER A 159 -9.15 -13.39 -20.13
CA SER A 159 -9.11 -14.47 -21.14
C SER A 159 -7.78 -14.53 -21.93
N SER A 160 -7.02 -13.43 -21.98
CA SER A 160 -5.74 -13.38 -22.70
C SER A 160 -4.65 -14.21 -22.04
N ALA A 161 -4.74 -14.43 -20.72
CA ALA A 161 -3.79 -15.30 -20.01
C ALA A 161 -3.84 -16.74 -20.51
N THR A 162 -5.03 -17.25 -20.82
CA THR A 162 -5.22 -18.59 -21.39
C THR A 162 -4.57 -18.69 -22.78
N GLY A 163 -4.73 -17.67 -23.64
CA GLY A 163 -4.10 -17.62 -24.95
C GLY A 163 -2.57 -17.61 -24.87
N LEU A 164 -2.00 -16.85 -23.92
CA LEU A 164 -0.56 -16.84 -23.67
C LEU A 164 -0.04 -18.22 -23.25
N LEU A 165 -0.71 -18.86 -22.29
CA LEU A 165 -0.32 -20.19 -21.81
C LEU A 165 -0.41 -21.24 -22.91
N SER A 166 -1.44 -21.18 -23.76
CA SER A 166 -1.58 -22.09 -24.91
C SER A 166 -0.51 -21.88 -25.97
N ALA A 167 -0.02 -20.67 -26.15
CA ALA A 167 1.06 -20.36 -27.10
C ALA A 167 2.45 -20.78 -26.58
N MET A 168 2.58 -21.06 -25.27
CA MET A 168 3.84 -21.48 -24.64
C MET A 168 3.92 -23.00 -24.43
N ALA A 169 2.84 -23.73 -24.63
CA ALA A 169 2.75 -25.19 -24.51
C ALA A 169 3.19 -25.89 -25.81
#